data_435aaf17eb8d7c5197e093a95daad6d8
#
_entry.id   435aaf17eb8d7c5197e093a95daad6d8
#
_cell.length_a   1.000
_cell.length_b   1.000
_cell.length_c   1.000
_cell.angle_alpha   90.00
_cell.angle_beta   90.00
_cell.angle_gamma   90.00
#
_symmetry.space_group_name_H-M   'P 1'
#
loop_
_entity.id
_entity.type
_entity.pdbx_description
1 polymer ?
#
loop_
_entity_poly.entity_id
_entity_poly.type
_entity_poly.pdbx_seq_one_letter_code
_entity_poly.pdbx_strand_id
1 'polypeptide(L)'
;MRTWNFYTAKELSPQGWMRRQLEIQAEGLSGNLDKVWRDVRDSAWIGGDADGWERVPYWLDGFIPLAYLLEDEDMIARAKRYIDAILQQQCEDGWIC
;
A
#
# COMPACT_ATOMS: atom_id res chain seq x y z
N MET A 1 5.00 -20.55 24.39
CA MET A 1 5.81 -19.30 24.52
C MET A 1 6.47 -18.98 23.18
N ARG A 2 6.36 -17.74 22.73
CA ARG A 2 7.04 -17.30 21.51
C ARG A 2 8.46 -16.86 21.86
N THR A 3 9.46 -17.46 21.21
CA THR A 3 10.86 -17.07 21.36
C THR A 3 11.29 -16.03 20.33
N TRP A 4 10.53 -15.85 19.28
CA TRP A 4 10.84 -14.94 18.18
C TRP A 4 9.74 -13.91 17.99
N ASN A 5 10.11 -12.68 17.71
CA ASN A 5 9.19 -11.60 17.37
C ASN A 5 9.56 -11.04 16.00
N PHE A 6 8.55 -10.60 15.24
CA PHE A 6 8.81 -9.93 13.98
C PHE A 6 9.30 -8.51 14.22
N TYR A 7 10.24 -8.08 13.41
CA TYR A 7 10.65 -6.68 13.40
C TYR A 7 9.57 -5.83 12.72
N THR A 8 9.44 -4.61 13.18
CA THR A 8 8.62 -3.59 12.52
C THR A 8 9.46 -2.85 11.47
N ALA A 9 8.79 -2.08 10.59
CA ALA A 9 9.48 -1.25 9.63
C ALA A 9 10.35 -0.17 10.28
N LYS A 10 10.10 0.16 11.54
CA LYS A 10 10.93 1.11 12.31
C LYS A 10 12.22 0.47 12.80
N GLU A 11 12.19 -0.84 13.02
CA GLU A 11 13.29 -1.59 13.60
C GLU A 11 14.21 -2.20 12.56
N LEU A 12 13.72 -2.37 11.32
CA LEU A 12 14.45 -3.03 10.25
C LEU A 12 14.65 -2.05 9.09
N SER A 13 15.90 -1.89 8.67
CA SER A 13 16.23 -1.02 7.54
C SER A 13 17.00 -1.84 6.50
N PRO A 14 16.43 -2.05 5.29
CA PRO A 14 17.12 -2.79 4.24
C PRO A 14 18.32 -2.00 3.73
N GLN A 15 19.41 -2.72 3.42
CA GLN A 15 20.68 -2.17 2.98
C GLN A 15 21.16 -2.91 1.74
N GLY A 16 22.08 -2.29 1.00
CA GLY A 16 22.77 -2.91 -0.11
C GLY A 16 21.81 -3.41 -1.19
N TRP A 17 21.98 -4.64 -1.64
CA TRP A 17 21.20 -5.18 -2.76
C TRP A 17 19.73 -5.37 -2.40
N MET A 18 19.40 -5.61 -1.13
CA MET A 18 18.00 -5.71 -0.70
C MET A 18 17.30 -4.36 -0.86
N ARG A 19 17.96 -3.28 -0.43
CA ARG A 19 17.41 -1.93 -0.63
C ARG A 19 17.27 -1.62 -2.12
N ARG A 20 18.24 -2.01 -2.94
CA ARG A 20 18.18 -1.78 -4.38
C ARG A 20 16.98 -2.51 -5.02
N GLN A 21 16.67 -3.72 -4.57
CA GLN A 21 15.48 -4.45 -5.04
C GLN A 21 14.19 -3.68 -4.70
N LEU A 22 14.10 -3.14 -3.50
CA LEU A 22 12.94 -2.34 -3.10
C LEU A 22 12.84 -1.04 -3.92
N GLU A 23 13.96 -0.39 -4.18
CA GLU A 23 13.99 0.81 -5.03
C GLU A 23 13.51 0.51 -6.45
N ILE A 24 13.92 -0.62 -7.02
CA ILE A 24 13.46 -1.06 -8.34
C ILE A 24 11.95 -1.24 -8.35
N GLN A 25 11.39 -1.86 -7.31
CA GLN A 25 9.94 -2.03 -7.19
C GLN A 25 9.22 -0.68 -7.04
N ALA A 26 9.79 0.24 -6.28
CA ALA A 26 9.21 1.57 -6.09
C ALA A 26 9.21 2.39 -7.38
N GLU A 27 10.28 2.28 -8.18
CA GLU A 27 10.40 2.94 -9.48
C GLU A 27 9.56 2.26 -10.55
N GLY A 28 9.27 0.97 -10.36
CA GLY A 28 8.51 0.16 -11.29
C GLY A 28 7.01 0.14 -11.00
N LEU A 29 6.39 -0.99 -11.33
CA LEU A 29 4.94 -1.11 -11.30
C LEU A 29 4.37 -1.05 -9.88
N SER A 30 5.04 -1.68 -8.90
CA SER A 30 4.56 -1.67 -7.51
C SER A 30 4.40 -0.25 -6.97
N GLY A 31 5.35 0.63 -7.26
CA GLY A 31 5.33 2.02 -6.82
C GLY A 31 4.42 2.93 -7.62
N ASN A 32 3.92 2.48 -8.78
CA ASN A 32 3.21 3.34 -9.73
C ASN A 32 1.91 2.76 -10.27
N LEU A 33 1.43 1.65 -9.71
CA LEU A 33 0.24 0.99 -10.22
C LEU A 33 -1.00 1.89 -10.17
N ASP A 34 -1.12 2.69 -9.13
CA ASP A 34 -2.19 3.66 -8.98
C ASP A 34 -2.18 4.75 -10.05
N LYS A 35 -1.05 4.97 -10.71
CA LYS A 35 -0.92 5.97 -11.76
C LYS A 35 -1.31 5.44 -13.14
N VAL A 36 -1.18 4.12 -13.35
CA VAL A 36 -1.32 3.52 -14.68
C VAL A 36 -2.52 2.59 -14.82
N TRP A 37 -3.09 2.10 -13.73
CA TRP A 37 -4.21 1.18 -13.78
C TRP A 37 -5.46 1.79 -13.17
N ARG A 38 -6.49 1.96 -14.01
CA ARG A 38 -7.75 2.59 -13.62
C ARG A 38 -8.43 1.88 -12.46
N ASP A 39 -8.38 0.55 -12.43
CA ASP A 39 -9.03 -0.25 -11.39
C ASP A 39 -8.39 -0.06 -10.00
N VAL A 40 -7.19 0.48 -9.95
CA VAL A 40 -6.54 0.89 -8.70
C VAL A 40 -6.74 2.39 -8.47
N ARG A 41 -6.51 3.20 -9.49
CA ARG A 41 -6.60 4.66 -9.38
C ARG A 41 -8.01 5.13 -9.02
N ASP A 42 -9.02 4.56 -9.69
CA ASP A 42 -10.42 4.99 -9.58
C ASP A 42 -11.30 3.90 -8.96
N SER A 43 -10.72 3.06 -8.10
CA SER A 43 -11.40 1.92 -7.50
C SER A 43 -12.61 2.32 -6.65
N ALA A 44 -13.64 1.48 -6.66
CA ALA A 44 -14.78 1.64 -5.77
C ALA A 44 -14.37 1.57 -4.29
N TRP A 45 -13.26 0.89 -3.96
CA TRP A 45 -12.74 0.86 -2.59
C TRP A 45 -12.47 2.26 -2.02
N ILE A 46 -12.12 3.21 -2.88
CA ILE A 46 -11.82 4.59 -2.46
C ILE A 46 -12.88 5.57 -2.96
N GLY A 47 -14.07 5.07 -3.30
CA GLY A 47 -15.17 5.91 -3.74
C GLY A 47 -15.15 6.26 -5.22
N GLY A 48 -14.32 5.61 -6.02
CA GLY A 48 -14.27 5.78 -7.46
C GLY A 48 -15.34 4.99 -8.20
N ASP A 49 -15.33 5.06 -9.52
CA ASP A 49 -16.32 4.43 -10.39
C ASP A 49 -15.81 3.15 -11.08
N ALA A 50 -14.58 2.75 -10.81
CA ALA A 50 -14.03 1.51 -11.35
C ALA A 50 -14.30 0.36 -10.39
N ASP A 51 -14.55 -0.82 -10.98
CA ASP A 51 -14.69 -2.05 -10.20
C ASP A 51 -13.29 -2.56 -9.85
N GLY A 52 -12.89 -2.34 -8.63
CA GLY A 52 -11.53 -2.71 -8.19
C GLY A 52 -11.40 -4.12 -7.68
N TRP A 53 -12.50 -4.81 -7.33
CA TRP A 53 -12.48 -6.12 -6.67
C TRP A 53 -11.46 -6.08 -5.52
N GLU A 54 -10.60 -7.09 -5.42
CA GLU A 54 -9.54 -7.16 -4.43
C GLU A 54 -8.23 -6.47 -4.86
N ARG A 55 -8.22 -5.75 -5.98
CA ARG A 55 -6.98 -5.19 -6.57
C ARG A 55 -6.31 -4.15 -5.70
N VAL A 56 -7.08 -3.25 -5.13
CA VAL A 56 -6.54 -2.24 -4.20
C VAL A 56 -6.00 -2.89 -2.92
N PRO A 57 -6.73 -3.77 -2.24
CA PRO A 57 -6.17 -4.46 -1.07
C PRO A 57 -4.88 -5.22 -1.38
N TYR A 58 -4.82 -5.96 -2.48
CA TYR A 58 -3.61 -6.69 -2.87
C TYR A 58 -2.45 -5.75 -3.17
N TRP A 59 -2.71 -4.67 -3.89
CA TRP A 59 -1.67 -3.69 -4.17
C TRP A 59 -1.15 -3.04 -2.89
N LEU A 60 -2.04 -2.62 -2.00
CA LEU A 60 -1.67 -1.99 -0.73
C LEU A 60 -0.89 -2.94 0.19
N ASP A 61 -1.17 -4.23 0.14
CA ASP A 61 -0.45 -5.24 0.93
C ASP A 61 1.05 -5.22 0.62
N GLY A 62 1.43 -4.94 -0.61
CA GLY A 62 2.83 -4.77 -1.01
C GLY A 62 3.31 -3.32 -0.96
N PHE A 63 2.46 -2.38 -1.34
CA PHE A 63 2.81 -0.96 -1.47
C PHE A 63 3.10 -0.31 -0.11
N ILE A 64 2.29 -0.61 0.91
CA ILE A 64 2.46 -0.03 2.24
C ILE A 64 3.81 -0.43 2.87
N PRO A 65 4.17 -1.73 2.95
CA PRO A 65 5.49 -2.10 3.46
C PRO A 65 6.62 -1.48 2.66
N LEU A 66 6.50 -1.44 1.33
CA LEU A 66 7.51 -0.85 0.46
C LEU A 66 7.73 0.63 0.78
N ALA A 67 6.63 1.38 0.94
CA ALA A 67 6.67 2.80 1.27
C ALA A 67 7.40 3.06 2.60
N TYR A 68 7.08 2.29 3.61
CA TYR A 68 7.65 2.48 4.95
C TYR A 68 9.07 1.95 5.07
N LEU A 69 9.41 0.83 4.42
CA LEU A 69 10.78 0.32 4.42
C LEU A 69 11.75 1.25 3.70
N LEU A 70 11.30 1.92 2.65
CA LEU A 70 12.09 2.92 1.94
C LEU A 70 12.01 4.30 2.58
N GLU A 71 11.11 4.50 3.55
CA GLU A 71 10.86 5.82 4.15
C GLU A 71 10.54 6.88 3.09
N ASP A 72 9.81 6.49 2.05
CA ASP A 72 9.45 7.37 0.94
C ASP A 72 8.20 8.15 1.29
N GLU A 73 8.35 9.45 1.53
CA GLU A 73 7.27 10.32 1.99
C GLU A 73 6.11 10.42 0.99
N ASP A 74 6.39 10.44 -0.30
CA ASP A 74 5.35 10.45 -1.34
C ASP A 74 4.53 9.16 -1.30
N MET A 75 5.21 8.02 -1.26
CA MET A 75 4.53 6.73 -1.21
C MET A 75 3.74 6.56 0.09
N ILE A 76 4.29 7.00 1.22
CA ILE A 76 3.58 6.98 2.50
C ILE A 76 2.32 7.84 2.43
N ALA A 77 2.41 9.03 1.86
CA ALA A 77 1.26 9.92 1.71
C ALA A 77 0.18 9.30 0.82
N ARG A 78 0.58 8.64 -0.27
CA ARG A 78 -0.37 7.93 -1.15
C ARG A 78 -1.04 6.76 -0.45
N ALA A 79 -0.27 5.97 0.30
CA ALA A 79 -0.81 4.86 1.10
C ALA A 79 -1.85 5.37 2.09
N LYS A 80 -1.55 6.44 2.80
CA LYS A 80 -2.48 7.04 3.77
C LYS A 80 -3.76 7.53 3.09
N ARG A 81 -3.67 8.16 1.93
CA ARG A 81 -4.85 8.58 1.18
C ARG A 81 -5.77 7.42 0.84
N TYR A 82 -5.20 6.29 0.41
CA TYR A 82 -5.98 5.09 0.12
C TYR A 82 -6.65 4.54 1.37
N ILE A 83 -5.92 4.40 2.45
CA ILE A 83 -6.48 3.88 3.71
C ILE A 83 -7.58 4.81 4.24
N ASP A 84 -7.34 6.11 4.26
CA ASP A 84 -8.33 7.09 4.73
C ASP A 84 -9.59 7.05 3.87
N ALA A 85 -9.44 6.96 2.55
CA ALA A 85 -10.58 6.88 1.62
C ALA A 85 -11.38 5.59 1.82
N ILE A 86 -10.69 4.45 2.03
CA ILE A 86 -11.35 3.18 2.31
C ILE A 86 -12.17 3.28 3.61
N LEU A 87 -11.60 3.84 4.66
CA LEU A 87 -12.29 4.02 5.94
C LEU A 87 -13.49 4.95 5.80
N GLN A 88 -13.42 5.97 4.96
CA GLN A 88 -14.54 6.87 4.69
C GLN A 88 -15.70 6.19 3.95
N GLN A 89 -15.43 5.08 3.27
CA GLN A 89 -16.47 4.28 2.60
C GLN A 89 -17.16 3.31 3.54
N GLN A 90 -16.73 3.23 4.79
CA GLN A 90 -17.32 2.31 5.75
C GLN A 90 -18.80 2.63 5.98
N CYS A 91 -19.65 1.62 5.89
CA CYS A 91 -21.08 1.72 6.12
C CYS A 91 -21.40 1.78 7.62
N GLU A 92 -22.62 2.22 7.97
CA GLU A 92 -23.04 2.35 9.37
C GLU A 92 -22.97 1.02 10.13
N ASP A 93 -23.17 -0.09 9.42
CA ASP A 93 -23.09 -1.45 10.00
C ASP A 93 -21.66 -1.97 10.14
N GLY A 94 -20.67 -1.17 9.73
CA GLY A 94 -19.26 -1.51 9.83
C GLY A 94 -18.63 -2.13 8.58
N TRP A 95 -19.42 -2.45 7.57
CA TRP A 95 -18.89 -3.01 6.32
C TRP A 95 -17.99 -2.01 5.59
N ILE A 96 -16.90 -2.54 5.04
CA ILE A 96 -15.97 -1.81 4.17
C ILE A 96 -15.92 -2.56 2.84
N CYS A 97 -16.34 -1.93 1.77
CA CYS A 97 -16.35 -2.56 0.44
C CYS A 97 -16.34 -1.49 -0.68
#